data_703c112f028f0dccdf86947e19498d56
#
_entry.id   703c112f028f0dccdf86947e19498d56
#
_cell.length_a   1.000
_cell.length_b   1.000
_cell.length_c   1.000
_cell.angle_alpha   90.00
_cell.angle_beta   90.00
_cell.angle_gamma   90.00
#
_symmetry.space_group_name_H-M   'P 1'
#
loop_
_entity.id
_entity.type
_entity.pdbx_description
1 polymer ?
#
loop_
_entity_poly.entity_id
_entity_poly.type
_entity_poly.pdbx_seq_one_letter_code
_entity_poly.pdbx_strand_id
1 'polypeptide(L)'
;TAARAGEPSWDGGSLGRGRPGWHIECVAIALDHLGMTFDIQGGGSDLVFPHHEMGASHAQVLTGEYPMAKAYVHAGMVALHGEKMSKSKGNLVFVSQLRREGVDPAAIRLALLAHHYRSDWEWTDQVLQDAVTRLDHWRAAVSRPDGPPAEALVEEIRDALADDLNAPAALAAVDRWTVLQEQTGGTDTGAPGVVSRAVDALLGVAL
;
A
#
# COMPACT_ATOMS: atom_id res chain seq x y z
N THR A 1 25.42 11.92 14.96
CA THR A 1 26.01 10.57 14.94
C THR A 1 27.44 10.66 14.43
N ALA A 2 28.39 9.97 15.06
CA ALA A 2 29.76 9.89 14.56
C ALA A 2 29.77 9.24 13.16
N ALA A 3 30.49 9.85 12.21
CA ALA A 3 30.62 9.31 10.88
C ALA A 3 31.59 8.12 10.87
N ARG A 4 31.27 7.09 10.07
CA ARG A 4 32.18 5.98 9.80
C ARG A 4 33.10 6.32 8.62
N ALA A 5 34.20 5.60 8.48
CA ALA A 5 35.11 5.78 7.35
C ALA A 5 34.34 5.59 6.01
N GLY A 6 34.47 6.58 5.11
CA GLY A 6 33.80 6.59 3.82
C GLY A 6 32.36 7.18 3.80
N GLU A 7 31.81 7.53 4.98
CA GLU A 7 30.50 8.21 5.05
C GLU A 7 30.65 9.73 4.94
N PRO A 8 29.68 10.44 4.32
CA PRO A 8 29.63 11.89 4.35
C PRO A 8 29.61 12.41 5.80
N SER A 9 30.31 13.48 6.05
CA SER A 9 30.33 14.08 7.39
C SER A 9 30.55 15.59 7.32
N TRP A 10 29.98 16.29 8.28
CA TRP A 10 30.00 17.74 8.39
C TRP A 10 30.59 18.18 9.73
N ASP A 11 31.00 19.43 9.81
CA ASP A 11 31.34 20.06 11.06
C ASP A 11 30.08 20.40 11.84
N GLY A 12 29.90 19.79 13.00
CA GLY A 12 28.79 20.02 13.92
C GLY A 12 29.08 21.10 14.98
N GLY A 13 30.13 21.91 14.81
CA GLY A 13 30.53 22.89 15.79
C GLY A 13 30.89 22.28 17.15
N SER A 14 30.20 22.67 18.21
CA SER A 14 30.40 22.11 19.56
C SER A 14 30.10 20.62 19.69
N LEU A 15 29.36 20.04 18.74
CA LEU A 15 29.03 18.60 18.68
C LEU A 15 30.12 17.78 17.99
N GLY A 16 31.14 18.43 17.42
CA GLY A 16 32.20 17.80 16.68
C GLY A 16 31.79 17.37 15.27
N ARG A 17 32.74 16.72 14.57
CA ARG A 17 32.51 16.25 13.20
C ARG A 17 31.65 15.00 13.19
N GLY A 18 30.58 14.98 12.37
CA GLY A 18 29.66 13.86 12.28
C GLY A 18 28.67 14.00 11.14
N ARG A 19 27.64 13.19 11.19
CA ARG A 19 26.48 13.29 10.29
C ARG A 19 25.19 13.48 11.08
N PRO A 20 24.15 14.11 10.50
CA PRO A 20 22.81 14.11 11.09
C PRO A 20 22.33 12.71 11.38
N GLY A 21 21.47 12.55 12.35
CA GLY A 21 20.76 11.31 12.59
C GLY A 21 19.56 11.19 11.63
N TRP A 22 19.16 9.96 11.32
CA TRP A 22 18.05 9.70 10.40
C TRP A 22 16.77 10.48 10.72
N HIS A 23 16.42 10.60 12.00
CA HIS A 23 15.17 11.30 12.38
C HIS A 23 15.23 12.79 12.01
N ILE A 24 16.34 13.47 12.29
CA ILE A 24 16.48 14.88 12.00
C ILE A 24 16.61 15.17 10.50
N GLU A 25 17.20 14.26 9.73
CA GLU A 25 17.27 14.37 8.26
C GLU A 25 15.87 14.44 7.65
N CYS A 26 15.00 13.48 8.02
CA CYS A 26 13.62 13.44 7.52
C CYS A 26 12.79 14.66 7.97
N VAL A 27 12.98 15.13 9.19
CA VAL A 27 12.31 16.34 9.67
C VAL A 27 12.74 17.57 8.88
N ALA A 28 14.05 17.75 8.67
CA ALA A 28 14.57 18.88 7.89
C ALA A 28 13.99 18.88 6.47
N ILE A 29 13.95 17.73 5.80
CA ILE A 29 13.38 17.58 4.46
C ILE A 29 11.87 17.90 4.47
N ALA A 30 11.13 17.36 5.44
CA ALA A 30 9.69 17.60 5.52
C ALA A 30 9.38 19.10 5.77
N LEU A 31 10.08 19.75 6.68
CA LEU A 31 9.87 21.17 6.96
C LEU A 31 10.27 22.07 5.79
N ASP A 32 11.34 21.75 5.07
CA ASP A 32 11.82 22.53 3.92
C ASP A 32 10.82 22.47 2.75
N HIS A 33 10.20 21.30 2.50
CA HIS A 33 9.32 21.10 1.35
C HIS A 33 7.84 21.28 1.65
N LEU A 34 7.38 20.98 2.86
CA LEU A 34 5.96 20.94 3.22
C LEU A 34 5.59 22.00 4.29
N GLY A 35 6.56 22.48 5.06
CA GLY A 35 6.31 23.33 6.22
C GLY A 35 5.71 22.55 7.39
N MET A 36 5.18 23.27 8.39
CA MET A 36 4.46 22.67 9.51
C MET A 36 3.00 22.39 9.17
N THR A 37 2.43 21.46 9.92
CA THR A 37 1.01 21.08 9.85
C THR A 37 0.58 20.59 8.46
N PHE A 38 1.47 19.84 7.81
CA PHE A 38 1.10 19.16 6.55
C PHE A 38 0.06 18.06 6.80
N ASP A 39 -0.61 17.58 5.74
CA ASP A 39 -1.82 16.80 5.90
C ASP A 39 -1.56 15.40 6.46
N ILE A 40 -0.61 14.65 5.89
CA ILE A 40 -0.40 13.24 6.25
C ILE A 40 1.09 12.91 6.39
N GLN A 41 1.44 12.31 7.53
CA GLN A 41 2.72 11.61 7.74
C GLN A 41 2.47 10.10 7.60
N GLY A 42 3.04 9.49 6.56
CA GLY A 42 2.86 8.06 6.28
C GLY A 42 4.12 7.24 6.48
N GLY A 43 3.97 5.95 6.82
CA GLY A 43 5.09 5.02 6.93
C GLY A 43 4.68 3.61 7.34
N GLY A 44 5.64 2.73 7.56
CA GLY A 44 5.39 1.43 8.17
C GLY A 44 5.10 1.53 9.67
N SER A 45 4.44 0.55 10.24
CA SER A 45 4.12 0.50 11.67
C SER A 45 5.37 0.53 12.56
N ASP A 46 6.51 0.09 12.05
CA ASP A 46 7.82 0.18 12.71
C ASP A 46 8.37 1.60 12.82
N LEU A 47 7.81 2.57 12.09
CA LEU A 47 8.20 3.98 12.14
C LEU A 47 7.41 4.80 13.15
N VAL A 48 6.34 4.28 13.74
CA VAL A 48 5.57 4.96 14.79
C VAL A 48 6.52 5.48 15.86
N PHE A 49 7.34 4.59 16.37
CA PHE A 49 8.39 4.90 17.35
C PHE A 49 9.70 4.15 17.00
N PRO A 50 10.84 4.81 17.06
CA PRO A 50 11.05 6.20 17.51
C PRO A 50 10.92 7.25 16.40
N HIS A 51 10.85 6.88 15.11
CA HIS A 51 11.12 7.77 13.99
C HIS A 51 10.09 8.92 13.89
N HIS A 52 8.81 8.61 13.79
CA HIS A 52 7.76 9.62 13.65
C HIS A 52 7.55 10.44 14.94
N GLU A 53 7.60 9.78 16.09
CA GLU A 53 7.47 10.46 17.38
C GLU A 53 8.64 11.43 17.62
N MET A 54 9.87 11.00 17.40
CA MET A 54 11.05 11.86 17.50
C MET A 54 11.05 12.95 16.44
N GLY A 55 10.56 12.64 15.24
CA GLY A 55 10.39 13.63 14.18
C GLY A 55 9.44 14.76 14.58
N ALA A 56 8.26 14.43 15.08
CA ALA A 56 7.29 15.40 15.56
C ALA A 56 7.86 16.28 16.70
N SER A 57 8.55 15.64 17.65
CA SER A 57 9.23 16.36 18.74
C SER A 57 10.30 17.33 18.25
N HIS A 58 11.15 16.91 17.30
CA HIS A 58 12.18 17.80 16.72
C HIS A 58 11.55 18.97 15.96
N ALA A 59 10.50 18.73 15.17
CA ALA A 59 9.79 19.79 14.46
C ALA A 59 9.20 20.83 15.41
N GLN A 60 8.53 20.37 16.47
CA GLN A 60 7.93 21.25 17.48
C GLN A 60 8.99 22.09 18.22
N VAL A 61 10.10 21.48 18.61
CA VAL A 61 11.20 22.21 19.31
C VAL A 61 11.83 23.25 18.38
N LEU A 62 11.99 22.92 17.09
CA LEU A 62 12.60 23.82 16.12
C LEU A 62 11.71 25.01 15.77
N THR A 63 10.41 24.80 15.58
CA THR A 63 9.49 25.81 15.06
C THR A 63 8.64 26.49 16.14
N GLY A 64 8.43 25.83 17.26
CA GLY A 64 7.46 26.25 18.30
C GLY A 64 6.01 25.93 17.92
N GLU A 65 5.75 25.28 16.77
CA GLU A 65 4.42 24.98 16.25
C GLU A 65 4.05 23.50 16.48
N TYR A 66 2.74 23.20 16.52
CA TYR A 66 2.18 21.86 16.69
C TYR A 66 0.79 21.78 16.04
N PRO A 67 0.41 20.63 15.44
CA PRO A 67 1.19 19.40 15.21
C PRO A 67 2.09 19.50 13.97
N MET A 68 3.09 18.62 13.86
CA MET A 68 3.91 18.51 12.65
C MET A 68 3.08 18.04 11.43
N ALA A 69 2.22 17.04 11.63
CA ALA A 69 1.26 16.56 10.63
C ALA A 69 -0.14 16.45 11.23
N LYS A 70 -1.18 16.68 10.42
CA LYS A 70 -2.59 16.57 10.85
C LYS A 70 -3.02 15.13 11.13
N ALA A 71 -2.48 14.17 10.35
CA ALA A 71 -2.77 12.74 10.50
C ALA A 71 -1.51 11.90 10.33
N TYR A 72 -1.46 10.78 11.06
CA TYR A 72 -0.40 9.78 10.96
C TYR A 72 -1.00 8.47 10.49
N VAL A 73 -0.52 7.94 9.36
CA VAL A 73 -1.03 6.70 8.75
C VAL A 73 0.09 5.68 8.67
N HIS A 74 -0.12 4.51 9.24
CA HIS A 74 0.90 3.47 9.29
C HIS A 74 0.40 2.18 8.65
N ALA A 75 1.20 1.65 7.72
CA ALA A 75 0.95 0.35 7.11
C ALA A 75 1.55 -0.79 7.94
N GLY A 76 0.87 -1.92 7.93
CA GLY A 76 1.40 -3.17 8.49
C GLY A 76 2.66 -3.63 7.77
N MET A 77 3.40 -4.53 8.41
CA MET A 77 4.65 -5.06 7.89
C MET A 77 4.40 -6.27 6.99
N VAL A 78 5.18 -6.38 5.93
CA VAL A 78 5.17 -7.57 5.07
C VAL A 78 6.39 -8.43 5.40
N ALA A 79 6.14 -9.65 5.86
CA ALA A 79 7.16 -10.64 6.16
C ALA A 79 7.47 -11.51 4.93
N LEU A 80 8.63 -12.16 4.96
CA LEU A 80 9.00 -13.26 4.06
C LEU A 80 9.72 -14.34 4.89
N HIS A 81 9.23 -15.56 4.84
CA HIS A 81 9.73 -16.70 5.64
C HIS A 81 9.77 -16.42 7.15
N GLY A 82 8.67 -15.80 7.66
CA GLY A 82 8.53 -15.45 9.07
C GLY A 82 9.39 -14.27 9.53
N GLU A 83 10.12 -13.62 8.63
CA GLU A 83 11.01 -12.50 8.95
C GLU A 83 10.61 -11.22 8.20
N LYS A 84 10.78 -10.05 8.85
CA LYS A 84 10.62 -8.75 8.19
C LYS A 84 11.55 -8.67 6.99
N MET A 85 11.01 -8.28 5.83
CA MET A 85 11.81 -7.94 4.65
C MET A 85 12.73 -6.75 4.93
N SER A 86 14.03 -6.89 4.63
CA SER A 86 14.98 -5.79 4.75
C SER A 86 16.14 -5.92 3.76
N LYS A 87 16.68 -4.77 3.35
CA LYS A 87 17.86 -4.73 2.45
C LYS A 87 19.07 -5.42 3.07
N SER A 88 19.26 -5.26 4.37
CA SER A 88 20.41 -5.83 5.10
C SER A 88 20.37 -7.35 5.18
N LYS A 89 19.18 -7.96 5.14
CA LYS A 89 18.99 -9.41 5.12
C LYS A 89 18.99 -9.99 3.71
N GLY A 90 18.81 -9.15 2.69
CA GLY A 90 18.72 -9.60 1.30
C GLY A 90 17.46 -10.40 0.98
N ASN A 91 16.43 -10.38 1.86
CA ASN A 91 15.19 -11.13 1.74
C ASN A 91 14.05 -10.28 1.17
N LEU A 92 14.30 -9.55 0.09
CA LEU A 92 13.29 -8.70 -0.54
C LEU A 92 12.63 -9.42 -1.72
N VAL A 93 11.31 -9.29 -1.83
CA VAL A 93 10.58 -9.61 -3.05
C VAL A 93 10.57 -8.37 -3.94
N PHE A 94 11.19 -8.46 -5.11
CA PHE A 94 11.27 -7.34 -6.04
C PHE A 94 10.17 -7.44 -7.11
N VAL A 95 9.32 -6.43 -7.20
CA VAL A 95 8.31 -6.30 -8.26
C VAL A 95 8.95 -6.41 -9.65
N SER A 96 10.14 -5.82 -9.84
CA SER A 96 10.89 -5.91 -11.10
C SER A 96 11.30 -7.33 -11.45
N GLN A 97 11.53 -8.19 -10.48
CA GLN A 97 11.83 -9.60 -10.70
C GLN A 97 10.56 -10.37 -11.09
N LEU A 98 9.48 -10.22 -10.33
CA LEU A 98 8.18 -10.84 -10.66
C LEU A 98 7.75 -10.50 -12.09
N ARG A 99 7.91 -9.24 -12.50
CA ARG A 99 7.60 -8.82 -13.88
C ARG A 99 8.51 -9.48 -14.93
N ARG A 100 9.80 -9.66 -14.65
CA ARG A 100 10.72 -10.39 -15.55
C ARG A 100 10.38 -11.87 -15.66
N GLU A 101 9.82 -12.45 -14.62
CA GLU A 101 9.32 -13.83 -14.56
C GLU A 101 7.96 -13.99 -15.25
N GLY A 102 7.39 -12.90 -15.77
CA GLY A 102 6.14 -12.91 -16.52
C GLY A 102 4.89 -12.76 -15.68
N VAL A 103 5.01 -12.43 -14.40
CA VAL A 103 3.84 -12.18 -13.53
C VAL A 103 3.11 -10.91 -13.99
N ASP A 104 1.80 -11.03 -14.17
CA ASP A 104 0.94 -9.89 -14.51
C ASP A 104 0.97 -8.83 -13.40
N PRO A 105 1.24 -7.56 -13.69
CA PRO A 105 1.23 -6.50 -12.70
C PRO A 105 -0.09 -6.37 -11.93
N ALA A 106 -1.22 -6.66 -12.57
CA ALA A 106 -2.54 -6.64 -11.93
C ALA A 106 -2.65 -7.74 -10.86
N ALA A 107 -2.05 -8.92 -11.07
CA ALA A 107 -1.99 -9.98 -10.06
C ALA A 107 -1.14 -9.57 -8.86
N ILE A 108 0.02 -8.91 -9.09
CA ILE A 108 0.84 -8.38 -8.00
C ILE A 108 0.04 -7.37 -7.16
N ARG A 109 -0.72 -6.50 -7.82
CA ARG A 109 -1.60 -5.53 -7.14
C ARG A 109 -2.70 -6.23 -6.34
N LEU A 110 -3.35 -7.24 -6.88
CA LEU A 110 -4.36 -8.04 -6.18
C LEU A 110 -3.79 -8.76 -4.96
N ALA A 111 -2.57 -9.29 -5.04
CA ALA A 111 -1.88 -9.89 -3.90
C ALA A 111 -1.71 -8.91 -2.74
N LEU A 112 -1.37 -7.64 -3.03
CA LEU A 112 -1.26 -6.59 -2.03
C LEU A 112 -2.63 -6.19 -1.47
N LEU A 113 -3.64 -5.98 -2.34
CA LEU A 113 -4.99 -5.57 -1.96
C LEU A 113 -5.77 -6.66 -1.21
N ALA A 114 -5.34 -7.92 -1.27
CA ALA A 114 -5.93 -9.02 -0.51
C ALA A 114 -5.76 -8.87 1.01
N HIS A 115 -4.93 -7.92 1.45
CA HIS A 115 -4.63 -7.64 2.85
C HIS A 115 -5.01 -6.21 3.19
N HIS A 116 -5.56 -6.01 4.39
CA HIS A 116 -5.82 -4.65 4.87
C HIS A 116 -4.48 -3.93 5.11
N TYR A 117 -4.35 -2.69 4.67
CA TYR A 117 -3.07 -1.96 4.71
C TYR A 117 -2.47 -1.85 6.12
N ARG A 118 -3.29 -1.87 7.18
CA ARG A 118 -2.82 -1.81 8.59
C ARG A 118 -2.45 -3.15 9.19
N SER A 119 -2.74 -4.26 8.50
CA SER A 119 -2.46 -5.60 9.01
C SER A 119 -1.07 -6.07 8.63
N ASP A 120 -0.37 -6.70 9.54
CA ASP A 120 0.83 -7.44 9.22
C ASP A 120 0.46 -8.72 8.47
N TRP A 121 1.24 -9.08 7.45
CA TRP A 121 1.02 -10.30 6.67
C TRP A 121 2.33 -10.84 6.10
N GLU A 122 2.29 -12.02 5.55
CA GLU A 122 3.46 -12.67 4.97
C GLU A 122 3.29 -12.89 3.47
N TRP A 123 4.29 -12.47 2.70
CA TRP A 123 4.37 -12.81 1.29
C TRP A 123 4.71 -14.27 1.13
N THR A 124 3.88 -15.02 0.39
CA THR A 124 4.11 -16.42 0.03
C THR A 124 3.80 -16.62 -1.44
N ASP A 125 4.32 -17.70 -2.03
CA ASP A 125 3.98 -18.09 -3.41
C ASP A 125 2.47 -18.36 -3.55
N GLN A 126 1.82 -18.86 -2.49
CA GLN A 126 0.38 -19.08 -2.48
C GLN A 126 -0.42 -17.78 -2.59
N VAL A 127 -0.02 -16.73 -1.88
CA VAL A 127 -0.66 -15.39 -1.98
C VAL A 127 -0.62 -14.89 -3.42
N LEU A 128 0.51 -15.05 -4.10
CA LEU A 128 0.64 -14.65 -5.50
C LEU A 128 -0.22 -15.53 -6.42
N GLN A 129 -0.21 -16.85 -6.21
CA GLN A 129 -1.00 -17.79 -7.02
C GLN A 129 -2.51 -17.54 -6.87
N ASP A 130 -2.97 -17.26 -5.66
CA ASP A 130 -4.38 -16.92 -5.39
C ASP A 130 -4.77 -15.63 -6.12
N ALA A 131 -3.87 -14.64 -6.15
CA ALA A 131 -4.10 -13.39 -6.87
C ALA A 131 -4.14 -13.58 -8.40
N VAL A 132 -3.28 -14.44 -8.96
CA VAL A 132 -3.32 -14.81 -10.37
C VAL A 132 -4.65 -15.50 -10.71
N THR A 133 -5.05 -16.48 -9.92
CA THR A 133 -6.32 -17.20 -10.10
C THR A 133 -7.53 -16.26 -10.03
N ARG A 134 -7.53 -15.33 -9.04
CA ARG A 134 -8.58 -14.31 -8.91
C ARG A 134 -8.66 -13.42 -10.15
N LEU A 135 -7.52 -12.95 -10.66
CA LEU A 135 -7.46 -12.11 -11.86
C LEU A 135 -8.04 -12.82 -13.08
N ASP A 136 -7.70 -14.10 -13.28
CA ASP A 136 -8.19 -14.90 -14.39
C ASP A 136 -9.71 -15.10 -14.32
N HIS A 137 -10.26 -15.37 -13.13
CA HIS A 137 -11.70 -15.48 -12.91
C HIS A 137 -12.42 -14.16 -13.21
N TRP A 138 -11.90 -13.04 -12.72
CA TRP A 138 -12.49 -11.73 -12.96
C TRP A 138 -12.50 -11.38 -14.46
N ARG A 139 -11.38 -11.63 -15.16
CA ARG A 139 -11.29 -11.42 -16.62
C ARG A 139 -12.26 -12.30 -17.39
N ALA A 140 -12.37 -13.55 -17.01
CA ALA A 140 -13.33 -14.47 -17.63
C ALA A 140 -14.79 -14.00 -17.41
N ALA A 141 -15.12 -13.54 -16.22
CA ALA A 141 -16.46 -13.06 -15.90
C ALA A 141 -16.85 -11.80 -16.69
N VAL A 142 -15.94 -10.79 -16.79
CA VAL A 142 -16.23 -9.56 -17.53
C VAL A 142 -16.08 -9.71 -19.05
N SER A 143 -15.54 -10.80 -19.55
CA SER A 143 -15.47 -11.09 -21.00
C SER A 143 -16.81 -11.57 -21.59
N ARG A 144 -17.80 -11.90 -20.75
CA ARG A 144 -19.12 -12.32 -21.19
C ARG A 144 -19.93 -11.14 -21.74
N PRO A 145 -20.88 -11.37 -22.67
CA PRO A 145 -21.66 -10.29 -23.29
C PRO A 145 -22.67 -9.63 -22.35
N ASP A 146 -23.09 -10.33 -21.29
CA ASP A 146 -24.06 -9.92 -20.30
C ASP A 146 -23.69 -10.45 -18.90
N GLY A 147 -24.39 -9.98 -17.88
CA GLY A 147 -24.14 -10.41 -16.50
C GLY A 147 -25.23 -10.01 -15.51
N PRO A 148 -25.04 -10.34 -14.22
CA PRO A 148 -25.88 -9.81 -13.15
C PRO A 148 -25.73 -8.28 -13.07
N PRO A 149 -26.75 -7.55 -12.61
CA PRO A 149 -26.65 -6.10 -12.39
C PRO A 149 -25.42 -5.73 -11.56
N ALA A 150 -24.74 -4.63 -11.92
CA ALA A 150 -23.48 -4.24 -11.32
C ALA A 150 -23.61 -3.12 -10.26
N GLU A 151 -24.78 -2.48 -10.13
CA GLU A 151 -24.99 -1.29 -9.28
C GLU A 151 -24.66 -1.58 -7.81
N ALA A 152 -25.21 -2.68 -7.27
CA ALA A 152 -24.97 -3.07 -5.88
C ALA A 152 -23.49 -3.37 -5.62
N LEU A 153 -22.80 -4.02 -6.56
CA LEU A 153 -21.37 -4.27 -6.47
C LEU A 153 -20.56 -2.96 -6.40
N VAL A 154 -20.89 -1.97 -7.24
CA VAL A 154 -20.19 -0.68 -7.25
C VAL A 154 -20.35 0.05 -5.91
N GLU A 155 -21.56 0.01 -5.33
CA GLU A 155 -21.83 0.55 -3.99
C GLU A 155 -21.04 -0.19 -2.92
N GLU A 156 -21.04 -1.52 -2.91
CA GLU A 156 -20.26 -2.32 -1.96
C GLU A 156 -18.75 -2.03 -2.02
N ILE A 157 -18.17 -1.86 -3.23
CA ILE A 157 -16.75 -1.48 -3.37
C ILE A 157 -16.51 -0.09 -2.75
N ARG A 158 -17.39 0.88 -3.03
CA ARG A 158 -17.26 2.24 -2.49
C ARG A 158 -17.36 2.26 -0.97
N ASP A 159 -18.33 1.56 -0.42
CA ASP A 159 -18.54 1.47 1.03
C ASP A 159 -17.34 0.81 1.71
N ALA A 160 -16.82 -0.28 1.15
CA ALA A 160 -15.63 -0.94 1.66
C ALA A 160 -14.40 -0.02 1.65
N LEU A 161 -14.20 0.75 0.57
CA LEU A 161 -13.07 1.68 0.49
C LEU A 161 -13.28 2.94 1.35
N ALA A 162 -14.52 3.34 1.63
CA ALA A 162 -14.83 4.40 2.58
C ALA A 162 -14.65 3.97 4.04
N ASP A 163 -14.72 2.67 4.32
CA ASP A 163 -14.43 2.06 5.63
C ASP A 163 -12.93 1.74 5.74
N ASP A 164 -12.16 2.79 5.97
CA ASP A 164 -10.70 2.70 6.21
C ASP A 164 -9.94 1.92 5.13
N LEU A 165 -10.28 2.16 3.87
CA LEU A 165 -9.64 1.51 2.71
C LEU A 165 -9.67 -0.03 2.79
N ASN A 166 -10.78 -0.61 3.21
CA ASN A 166 -10.96 -2.06 3.36
C ASN A 166 -10.95 -2.77 2.00
N ALA A 167 -9.77 -2.79 1.37
CA ALA A 167 -9.58 -3.44 0.08
C ALA A 167 -9.97 -4.93 0.09
N PRO A 168 -9.69 -5.74 1.14
CA PRO A 168 -10.15 -7.12 1.19
C PRO A 168 -11.67 -7.28 1.04
N ALA A 169 -12.47 -6.40 1.67
CA ALA A 169 -13.92 -6.42 1.53
C ALA A 169 -14.36 -6.03 0.11
N ALA A 170 -13.68 -5.05 -0.50
CA ALA A 170 -13.93 -4.66 -1.88
C ALA A 170 -13.62 -5.81 -2.87
N LEU A 171 -12.49 -6.52 -2.69
CA LEU A 171 -12.18 -7.71 -3.51
C LEU A 171 -13.22 -8.80 -3.34
N ALA A 172 -13.66 -9.06 -2.11
CA ALA A 172 -14.69 -10.07 -1.84
C ALA A 172 -16.04 -9.73 -2.49
N ALA A 173 -16.38 -8.44 -2.65
CA ALA A 173 -17.57 -8.02 -3.39
C ALA A 173 -17.47 -8.39 -4.88
N VAL A 174 -16.31 -8.14 -5.50
CA VAL A 174 -16.07 -8.54 -6.91
C VAL A 174 -16.07 -10.05 -7.07
N ASP A 175 -15.46 -10.79 -6.12
CA ASP A 175 -15.47 -12.26 -6.13
C ASP A 175 -16.92 -12.80 -6.11
N ARG A 176 -17.80 -12.24 -5.26
CA ARG A 176 -19.21 -12.65 -5.21
C ARG A 176 -19.93 -12.42 -6.53
N TRP A 177 -19.73 -11.24 -7.15
CA TRP A 177 -20.32 -10.95 -8.46
C TRP A 177 -19.79 -11.92 -9.53
N THR A 178 -18.48 -12.23 -9.52
CA THR A 178 -17.84 -13.19 -10.43
C THR A 178 -18.46 -14.58 -10.29
N VAL A 179 -18.59 -15.06 -9.05
CA VAL A 179 -19.22 -16.37 -8.78
C VAL A 179 -20.67 -16.39 -9.25
N LEU A 180 -21.43 -15.33 -9.01
CA LEU A 180 -22.82 -15.23 -9.49
C LEU A 180 -22.86 -15.25 -11.03
N GLN A 181 -21.97 -14.52 -11.69
CA GLN A 181 -21.83 -14.51 -13.14
C GLN A 181 -21.49 -15.91 -13.70
N GLU A 182 -20.60 -16.65 -13.04
CA GLU A 182 -20.23 -18.00 -13.46
C GLU A 182 -21.37 -19.02 -13.29
N GLN A 183 -22.09 -18.95 -12.17
CA GLN A 183 -23.12 -19.93 -11.81
C GLN A 183 -24.46 -19.70 -12.51
N THR A 184 -24.89 -18.47 -12.61
CA THR A 184 -26.25 -18.11 -13.07
C THR A 184 -26.26 -17.23 -14.31
N GLY A 185 -25.15 -16.51 -14.59
CA GLY A 185 -25.13 -15.48 -15.61
C GLY A 185 -26.06 -14.30 -15.25
N GLY A 186 -26.46 -13.57 -16.25
CA GLY A 186 -27.39 -12.45 -16.11
C GLY A 186 -27.88 -11.99 -17.48
N THR A 187 -28.70 -10.95 -17.50
CA THR A 187 -29.29 -10.39 -18.75
C THR A 187 -28.90 -8.93 -18.97
N ASP A 188 -28.13 -8.34 -18.07
CA ASP A 188 -27.67 -6.96 -18.23
C ASP A 188 -26.40 -6.91 -19.10
N THR A 189 -26.58 -6.46 -20.33
CA THR A 189 -25.48 -6.35 -21.33
C THR A 189 -24.48 -5.24 -21.01
N GLY A 190 -24.81 -4.32 -20.09
CA GLY A 190 -23.93 -3.25 -19.61
C GLY A 190 -23.05 -3.65 -18.44
N ALA A 191 -23.49 -4.63 -17.64
CA ALA A 191 -22.91 -4.98 -16.37
C ALA A 191 -21.40 -5.35 -16.43
N PRO A 192 -20.92 -6.23 -17.33
CA PRO A 192 -19.49 -6.58 -17.38
C PRO A 192 -18.59 -5.37 -17.64
N GLY A 193 -19.04 -4.45 -18.49
CA GLY A 193 -18.31 -3.21 -18.77
C GLY A 193 -18.32 -2.24 -17.60
N VAL A 194 -19.39 -2.19 -16.81
CA VAL A 194 -19.47 -1.39 -15.57
C VAL A 194 -18.51 -1.95 -14.55
N VAL A 195 -18.52 -3.28 -14.34
CA VAL A 195 -17.62 -3.96 -13.39
C VAL A 195 -16.15 -3.73 -13.75
N SER A 196 -15.78 -3.94 -15.01
CA SER A 196 -14.39 -3.72 -15.47
C SER A 196 -13.93 -2.29 -15.19
N ARG A 197 -14.74 -1.29 -15.53
CA ARG A 197 -14.40 0.12 -15.26
C ARG A 197 -14.36 0.46 -13.77
N ALA A 198 -15.26 -0.09 -12.96
CA ALA A 198 -15.28 0.14 -11.52
C ALA A 198 -14.04 -0.45 -10.84
N VAL A 199 -13.66 -1.67 -11.23
CA VAL A 199 -12.45 -2.35 -10.73
C VAL A 199 -11.19 -1.58 -11.13
N ASP A 200 -11.09 -1.10 -12.36
CA ASP A 200 -9.97 -0.27 -12.79
C ASP A 200 -9.93 1.06 -12.04
N ALA A 201 -11.05 1.78 -11.98
CA ALA A 201 -11.09 3.11 -11.36
C ALA A 201 -10.91 3.10 -9.85
N LEU A 202 -11.46 2.12 -9.14
CA LEU A 202 -11.51 2.09 -7.67
C LEU A 202 -10.38 1.23 -7.06
N LEU A 203 -9.94 0.18 -7.75
CA LEU A 203 -8.89 -0.73 -7.27
C LEU A 203 -7.59 -0.62 -8.09
N GLY A 204 -7.63 0.04 -9.25
CA GLY A 204 -6.50 0.17 -10.16
C GLY A 204 -6.09 -1.18 -10.77
N VAL A 205 -7.06 -2.06 -11.01
CA VAL A 205 -6.85 -3.38 -11.60
C VAL A 205 -7.53 -3.42 -12.98
N ALA A 206 -6.73 -3.39 -14.03
CA ALA A 206 -7.23 -3.50 -15.40
C ALA A 206 -7.61 -4.95 -15.73
N LEU A 207 -8.87 -5.16 -16.15
CA LEU A 207 -9.44 -6.46 -16.51
C LEU A 207 -9.52 -6.64 -18.02
#